data_7e6c0084b93880a999554b782be36f0b
#
_entry.id   7e6c0084b93880a999554b782be36f0b
#
_cell.length_a   1.000
_cell.length_b   1.000
_cell.length_c   1.000
_cell.angle_alpha   90.00
_cell.angle_beta   90.00
_cell.angle_gamma   90.00
#
_symmetry.space_group_name_H-M   'P 1'
#
loop_
_entity.id
_entity.type
_entity.pdbx_description
1 polymer ?
#
loop_
_entity_poly.entity_id
_entity_poly.type
_entity_poly.pdbx_seq_one_letter_code
_entity_poly.pdbx_strand_id
1 'polypeptide(L)'
;MIRRLQDSGDLVRAFPRVHFVGIGGTGMSGIAEVMLTLGYEVSGSDNSDNVATRRLAKLGARVMRGHSAANVLGTDCVVVS
;
A
#
# COMPACT_ATOMS: atom_id res chain seq x y z
N MET A 1 17.17 6.08 -9.92
CA MET A 1 16.31 5.47 -10.92
C MET A 1 16.47 3.97 -10.92
N ILE A 2 15.51 3.31 -11.42
CA ILE A 2 15.53 1.88 -11.50
C ILE A 2 16.54 1.46 -12.54
N ARG A 3 17.53 0.79 -12.10
CA ARG A 3 18.66 0.60 -12.95
C ARG A 3 18.50 -0.52 -13.93
N ARG A 4 17.95 -1.58 -13.57
CA ARG A 4 17.88 -2.70 -14.48
C ARG A 4 16.50 -3.28 -14.53
N LEU A 5 15.81 -2.98 -15.58
CA LEU A 5 14.44 -3.43 -15.71
C LEU A 5 14.35 -4.93 -15.97
N GLN A 6 15.40 -5.51 -16.52
CA GLN A 6 15.40 -6.94 -16.69
C GLN A 6 15.42 -7.67 -15.35
N ASP A 7 15.74 -6.95 -14.29
CA ASP A 7 15.75 -7.53 -12.96
C ASP A 7 14.51 -7.05 -12.21
N SER A 8 13.37 -7.53 -12.62
CA SER A 8 12.12 -7.09 -12.03
C SER A 8 12.01 -7.47 -10.56
N GLY A 9 12.68 -8.53 -10.14
CA GLY A 9 12.70 -8.87 -8.73
C GLY A 9 13.34 -7.81 -7.88
N ASP A 10 14.40 -7.21 -8.38
CA ASP A 10 15.05 -6.11 -7.67
C ASP A 10 14.17 -4.87 -7.65
N LEU A 11 13.45 -4.61 -8.72
CA LEU A 11 12.54 -3.49 -8.78
C LEU A 11 11.47 -3.62 -7.69
N VAL A 12 10.88 -4.79 -7.57
CA VAL A 12 9.87 -5.02 -6.55
C VAL A 12 10.47 -4.86 -5.16
N ARG A 13 11.68 -5.36 -4.95
CA ARG A 13 12.31 -5.25 -3.64
C ARG A 13 12.79 -3.86 -3.33
N ALA A 14 12.95 -2.99 -4.34
CA ALA A 14 13.38 -1.63 -4.10
C ALA A 14 12.34 -0.88 -3.25
N PHE A 15 11.07 -1.18 -3.43
CA PHE A 15 10.00 -0.55 -2.66
C PHE A 15 9.04 -1.63 -2.18
N PRO A 16 9.53 -2.55 -1.36
CA PRO A 16 8.72 -3.71 -1.01
C PRO A 16 7.52 -3.39 -0.13
N ARG A 17 7.57 -2.32 0.65
CA ARG A 17 6.53 -1.99 1.61
C ARG A 17 6.04 -0.59 1.37
N VAL A 18 4.78 -0.47 0.99
CA VAL A 18 4.15 0.80 0.69
C VAL A 18 2.97 1.00 1.63
N HIS A 19 2.93 2.15 2.27
CA HIS A 19 1.83 2.48 3.17
C HIS A 19 1.02 3.62 2.59
N PHE A 20 -0.30 3.44 2.56
CA PHE A 20 -1.22 4.45 2.05
C PHE A 20 -1.97 5.09 3.20
N VAL A 21 -1.88 6.41 3.31
CA VAL A 21 -2.69 7.15 4.28
C VAL A 21 -4.01 7.51 3.59
N GLY A 22 -5.11 7.01 4.15
CA GLY A 22 -6.41 7.15 3.53
C GLY A 22 -6.66 6.10 2.46
N ILE A 23 -6.26 4.87 2.73
CA ILE A 23 -6.24 3.80 1.73
C ILE A 23 -7.62 3.50 1.16
N GLY A 24 -8.69 3.79 1.92
CA GLY A 24 -10.05 3.56 1.44
C GLY A 24 -10.60 4.65 0.55
N GLY A 25 -9.83 5.71 0.29
CA GLY A 25 -10.25 6.78 -0.60
C GLY A 25 -10.37 6.32 -2.05
N THR A 26 -11.20 7.03 -2.81
CA THR A 26 -11.55 6.61 -4.16
C THR A 26 -10.33 6.38 -5.05
N GLY A 27 -9.42 7.34 -5.12
CA GLY A 27 -8.22 7.18 -5.94
C GLY A 27 -7.18 6.27 -5.30
N MET A 28 -7.09 6.33 -3.98
CA MET A 28 -6.06 5.58 -3.25
C MET A 28 -6.29 4.08 -3.31
N SER A 29 -7.54 3.65 -3.17
CA SER A 29 -7.83 2.23 -3.14
C SER A 29 -7.50 1.56 -4.47
N GLY A 30 -7.72 2.25 -5.57
CA GLY A 30 -7.37 1.70 -6.89
C GLY A 30 -5.88 1.53 -7.05
N ILE A 31 -5.11 2.52 -6.62
CA ILE A 31 -3.65 2.43 -6.69
C ILE A 31 -3.13 1.32 -5.79
N ALA A 32 -3.69 1.22 -4.59
CA ALA A 32 -3.28 0.18 -3.66
C ALA A 32 -3.52 -1.21 -4.24
N GLU A 33 -4.64 -1.39 -4.91
CA GLU A 33 -4.95 -2.67 -5.53
C GLU A 33 -3.96 -3.02 -6.63
N VAL A 34 -3.60 -2.04 -7.45
CA VAL A 34 -2.59 -2.25 -8.49
C VAL A 34 -1.27 -2.66 -7.88
N MET A 35 -0.87 -1.99 -6.80
CA MET A 35 0.39 -2.31 -6.15
C MET A 35 0.39 -3.73 -5.58
N LEU A 36 -0.73 -4.14 -4.99
CA LEU A 36 -0.86 -5.53 -4.52
C LEU A 36 -0.69 -6.52 -5.67
N THR A 37 -1.31 -6.22 -6.80
CA THR A 37 -1.21 -7.08 -7.97
C THR A 37 0.23 -7.19 -8.46
N LEU A 38 1.00 -6.13 -8.32
CA LEU A 38 2.39 -6.11 -8.75
C LEU A 38 3.32 -6.79 -7.74
N GLY A 39 2.81 -7.23 -6.60
CA GLY A 39 3.61 -7.97 -5.64
C GLY A 39 4.17 -7.14 -4.49
N TYR A 40 3.77 -5.87 -4.36
CA TYR A 40 4.21 -5.06 -3.26
C TYR A 40 3.49 -5.45 -1.97
N GLU A 41 4.17 -5.28 -0.86
CA GLU A 41 3.53 -5.36 0.44
C GLU A 41 2.82 -4.05 0.69
N VAL A 42 1.50 -4.11 0.79
CA VAL A 42 0.70 -2.90 0.93
C VAL A 42 0.06 -2.86 2.31
N SER A 43 0.19 -1.72 2.95
CA SER A 43 -0.54 -1.43 4.17
C SER A 43 -1.22 -0.07 4.00
N GLY A 44 -2.12 0.23 4.88
CA GLY A 44 -2.74 1.53 4.84
C GLY A 44 -3.57 1.80 6.07
N SER A 45 -3.89 3.06 6.25
CA SER A 45 -4.73 3.49 7.35
C SER A 45 -5.93 4.24 6.79
N ASP A 46 -7.04 4.12 7.50
CA ASP A 46 -8.24 4.85 7.15
C ASP A 46 -9.11 4.99 8.40
N ASN A 47 -9.84 6.09 8.46
CA ASN A 47 -10.80 6.28 9.54
C ASN A 47 -12.11 5.56 9.27
N SER A 48 -12.32 5.11 8.06
CA SER A 48 -13.55 4.45 7.64
C SER A 48 -13.33 2.96 7.48
N ASP A 49 -14.39 2.21 7.74
CA ASP A 49 -14.45 0.82 7.40
C ASP A 49 -15.49 0.71 6.29
N ASN A 50 -15.04 0.66 5.05
CA ASN A 50 -15.94 0.66 3.91
C ASN A 50 -15.64 -0.51 2.97
N VAL A 51 -16.38 -0.56 1.86
CA VAL A 51 -16.20 -1.66 0.90
C VAL A 51 -14.78 -1.72 0.39
N ALA A 52 -14.19 -0.55 0.10
CA ALA A 52 -12.84 -0.51 -0.45
C ALA A 52 -11.81 -1.05 0.54
N THR A 53 -11.91 -0.66 1.82
CA THR A 53 -10.95 -1.14 2.81
C THR A 53 -11.08 -2.63 3.03
N ARG A 54 -12.30 -3.14 3.03
CA ARG A 54 -12.53 -4.57 3.21
C ARG A 54 -12.03 -5.37 2.01
N ARG A 55 -12.25 -4.85 0.81
CA ARG A 55 -11.75 -5.49 -0.39
C ARG A 55 -10.24 -5.58 -0.38
N LEU A 56 -9.57 -4.49 -0.02
CA LEU A 56 -8.13 -4.48 0.03
C LEU A 56 -7.59 -5.45 1.07
N ALA A 57 -8.24 -5.54 2.21
CA ALA A 57 -7.83 -6.49 3.24
C ALA A 57 -7.94 -7.92 2.72
N LYS A 58 -8.99 -8.24 1.99
CA LYS A 58 -9.14 -9.56 1.40
C LYS A 58 -8.07 -9.86 0.37
N LEU A 59 -7.60 -8.83 -0.32
CA LEU A 59 -6.56 -8.99 -1.33
C LEU A 59 -5.16 -9.07 -0.73
N GLY A 60 -5.03 -8.87 0.57
CA GLY A 60 -3.75 -9.03 1.24
C GLY A 60 -3.17 -7.77 1.84
N ALA A 61 -3.85 -6.64 1.76
CA ALA A 61 -3.36 -5.42 2.37
C ALA A 61 -3.57 -5.44 3.88
N ARG A 62 -2.66 -4.83 4.61
CA ARG A 62 -2.83 -4.63 6.04
C ARG A 62 -3.49 -3.28 6.26
N VAL A 63 -4.75 -3.30 6.64
CA VAL A 63 -5.52 -2.08 6.81
C VAL A 63 -5.72 -1.81 8.29
N MET A 64 -5.29 -0.62 8.72
CA MET A 64 -5.42 -0.18 10.11
C MET A 64 -6.47 0.89 10.23
N ARG A 65 -7.25 0.81 11.30
CA ARG A 65 -8.25 1.82 11.60
C ARG A 65 -7.56 3.00 12.26
N GLY A 66 -7.82 4.20 11.74
CA GLY A 66 -7.23 5.40 12.30
C GLY A 66 -5.79 5.60 11.85
N HIS A 67 -5.33 6.85 11.96
CA HIS A 67 -3.99 7.20 11.53
C HIS A 67 -3.07 7.34 12.74
N SER A 68 -1.91 6.73 12.67
CA SER A 68 -0.92 6.76 13.72
C SER A 68 0.47 6.74 13.10
N ALA A 69 1.38 7.48 13.69
CA ALA A 69 2.76 7.47 13.22
C ALA A 69 3.36 6.06 13.25
N ALA A 70 2.92 5.23 14.20
CA ALA A 70 3.43 3.88 14.30
C ALA A 70 3.05 3.03 13.09
N ASN A 71 1.99 3.40 12.37
CA ASN A 71 1.55 2.62 11.21
C ASN A 71 2.56 2.62 10.08
N VAL A 72 3.44 3.63 10.02
CA VAL A 72 4.39 3.75 8.92
C VAL A 72 5.76 3.20 9.27
N LEU A 73 5.94 2.69 10.47
CA LEU A 73 7.22 2.11 10.84
C LEU A 73 7.49 0.88 10.00
N GLY A 74 8.68 0.80 9.45
CA GLY A 74 9.08 -0.32 8.62
C GLY A 74 8.60 -0.25 7.19
N THR A 75 7.95 0.84 6.79
CA THR A 75 7.58 1.00 5.39
C THR A 75 8.68 1.73 4.63
N ASP A 76 8.73 1.48 3.34
CA ASP A 76 9.74 2.10 2.49
C ASP A 76 9.20 3.34 1.79
N CYS A 77 7.91 3.42 1.63
CA CYS A 77 7.28 4.52 0.92
C CYS A 77 5.91 4.78 1.53
N VAL A 78 5.57 6.04 1.68
CA VAL A 78 4.27 6.44 2.20
C VAL A 78 3.59 7.31 1.15
N VAL A 79 2.36 6.93 0.82
CA VAL A 79 1.55 7.66 -0.15
C VAL A 79 0.43 8.36 0.58
N VAL A 80 0.32 9.65 0.38
CA VAL A 80 -0.75 10.45 0.97
C VAL A 80 -1.46 11.21 -0.14
N SER A 81 -2.73 11.47 0.07
CA SER A 81 -3.49 12.23 -0.91
C SER A 81 -3.33 13.73 -0.70
#